data_949644c363e9b0837b99dc4ee4b30e2a
#
_entry.id   949644c363e9b0837b99dc4ee4b30e2a
#
_cell.length_a   1.000
_cell.length_b   1.000
_cell.length_c   1.000
_cell.angle_alpha   90.00
_cell.angle_beta   90.00
_cell.angle_gamma   90.00
#
_symmetry.space_group_name_H-M   'P 1'
#
loop_
_entity.id
_entity.type
_entity.pdbx_description
1 polymer ?
#
loop_
_entity_poly.entity_id
_entity_poly.type
_entity_poly.pdbx_seq_one_letter_code
_entity_poly.pdbx_strand_id
1 'polypeptide(L)'
;PLYEAVKQFIRDEVDPITEEFHRMGEGRADRWSWAPGQLELLDGAKAKAKAQGLWNFFLPNAETGIGLSNLDYAYIANELGKNRLASECLNCSAPDTGNMEVLERVGTAEQKEAWLEPLLEGKIRSAYVMTEPGIMSSDAKQIQTSAVLDGDEWVINGEKFYISGLGDPRCKIMIVMVRSNPDADTYKQQSQILVPVGTPGVEIVGPMYVFGADDAPHGHMHIRFNDVRVPRANILGRVGGGAAMAQARLGPGRIHHCMRLLGMAERAFDL
;
A
#
# COMPACT_ATOMS: atom_id res chain seq x y z
N PRO A 1 11.18 -25.14 5.35
CA PRO A 1 10.92 -24.81 6.78
C PRO A 1 10.04 -23.57 6.92
N LEU A 2 10.41 -22.42 6.30
CA LEU A 2 9.65 -21.16 6.44
C LEU A 2 8.22 -21.24 5.89
N TYR A 3 8.04 -21.82 4.71
CA TYR A 3 6.72 -22.04 4.11
C TYR A 3 5.77 -22.81 5.03
N GLU A 4 6.25 -23.90 5.65
CA GLU A 4 5.45 -24.66 6.60
C GLU A 4 5.17 -23.90 7.90
N ALA A 5 6.12 -23.07 8.36
CA ALA A 5 5.90 -22.22 9.52
C ALA A 5 4.81 -21.16 9.25
N VAL A 6 4.78 -20.57 8.05
CA VAL A 6 3.72 -19.62 7.63
C VAL A 6 2.36 -20.32 7.58
N LYS A 7 2.27 -21.51 6.99
CA LYS A 7 1.03 -22.31 6.95
C LYS A 7 0.51 -22.63 8.34
N GLN A 8 1.43 -23.05 9.22
CA GLN A 8 1.09 -23.37 10.60
C GLN A 8 0.58 -22.11 11.33
N PHE A 9 1.29 -20.98 11.15
CA PHE A 9 0.90 -19.71 11.77
C PHE A 9 -0.51 -19.25 11.30
N ILE A 10 -0.80 -19.36 10.00
CA ILE A 10 -2.13 -19.00 9.47
C ILE A 10 -3.21 -19.85 10.14
N ARG A 11 -3.03 -21.16 10.21
CA ARG A 11 -3.98 -22.11 10.79
C ARG A 11 -4.19 -21.90 12.28
N ASP A 12 -3.12 -21.63 13.03
CA ASP A 12 -3.18 -21.59 14.49
C ASP A 12 -3.52 -20.20 15.05
N GLU A 13 -3.16 -19.13 14.32
CA GLU A 13 -3.24 -17.76 14.84
C GLU A 13 -4.14 -16.82 14.01
N VAL A 14 -4.29 -17.07 12.71
CA VAL A 14 -5.06 -16.19 11.82
C VAL A 14 -6.46 -16.74 11.56
N ASP A 15 -6.58 -18.01 11.18
CA ASP A 15 -7.89 -18.64 10.91
C ASP A 15 -8.85 -18.53 12.11
N PRO A 16 -8.42 -18.76 13.37
CA PRO A 16 -9.32 -18.69 14.51
C PRO A 16 -9.92 -17.31 14.78
N ILE A 17 -9.23 -16.23 14.39
CA ILE A 17 -9.71 -14.85 14.62
C ILE A 17 -10.46 -14.27 13.42
N THR A 18 -10.41 -14.92 12.26
CA THR A 18 -10.90 -14.36 11.00
C THR A 18 -12.40 -14.10 11.01
N GLU A 19 -13.20 -15.05 11.45
CA GLU A 19 -14.65 -14.91 11.50
C GLU A 19 -15.09 -13.82 12.49
N GLU A 20 -14.51 -13.82 13.69
CA GLU A 20 -14.81 -12.79 14.69
C GLU A 20 -14.42 -11.40 14.21
N PHE A 21 -13.23 -11.25 13.62
CA PHE A 21 -12.75 -9.99 13.06
C PHE A 21 -13.73 -9.41 12.05
N HIS A 22 -14.24 -10.22 11.13
CA HIS A 22 -15.21 -9.75 10.13
C HIS A 22 -16.57 -9.42 10.75
N ARG A 23 -17.06 -10.27 11.64
CA ARG A 23 -18.33 -10.06 12.35
C ARG A 23 -18.37 -8.76 13.15
N MET A 24 -17.24 -8.37 13.77
CA MET A 24 -17.15 -7.10 14.51
C MET A 24 -17.37 -5.86 13.62
N GLY A 25 -17.03 -5.94 12.34
CA GLY A 25 -17.22 -4.87 11.37
C GLY A 25 -18.61 -4.80 10.76
N GLU A 26 -19.42 -5.86 10.90
CA GLU A 26 -20.74 -5.96 10.25
C GLU A 26 -21.80 -5.09 10.91
N GLY A 27 -22.74 -4.57 10.09
CA GLY A 27 -23.93 -3.86 10.56
C GLY A 27 -23.68 -2.51 11.23
N ARG A 28 -22.45 -2.00 11.24
CA ARG A 28 -22.10 -0.72 11.86
C ARG A 28 -22.54 0.45 11.00
N ALA A 29 -23.04 1.50 11.66
CA ALA A 29 -23.38 2.76 11.00
C ALA A 29 -22.13 3.48 10.50
N ASP A 30 -21.07 3.52 11.33
CA ASP A 30 -19.75 4.00 10.93
C ASP A 30 -18.90 2.81 10.45
N ARG A 31 -18.75 2.70 9.14
CA ARG A 31 -17.96 1.66 8.47
C ARG A 31 -16.52 2.09 8.18
N TRP A 32 -16.22 3.39 8.37
CA TRP A 32 -14.89 3.97 8.08
C TRP A 32 -13.99 4.06 9.30
N SER A 33 -14.46 3.62 10.45
CA SER A 33 -13.64 3.38 11.63
C SER A 33 -13.58 1.88 11.96
N TRP A 34 -12.55 1.45 12.65
CA TRP A 34 -12.43 0.10 13.17
C TRP A 34 -13.39 -0.12 14.35
N ALA A 35 -13.95 -1.32 14.45
CA ALA A 35 -14.78 -1.68 15.60
C ALA A 35 -13.91 -1.80 16.87
N PRO A 36 -14.46 -1.49 18.06
CA PRO A 36 -13.75 -1.79 19.32
C PRO A 36 -13.32 -3.25 19.39
N GLY A 37 -12.07 -3.52 19.71
CA GLY A 37 -11.50 -4.87 19.78
C GLY A 37 -10.98 -5.43 18.46
N GLN A 38 -11.36 -4.86 17.32
CA GLN A 38 -11.00 -5.40 16.01
C GLN A 38 -9.49 -5.26 15.71
N LEU A 39 -8.91 -4.09 16.03
CA LEU A 39 -7.46 -3.88 15.87
C LEU A 39 -6.66 -4.66 16.91
N GLU A 40 -7.17 -4.85 18.11
CA GLU A 40 -6.56 -5.65 19.16
C GLU A 40 -6.38 -7.12 18.74
N LEU A 41 -7.37 -7.72 18.06
CA LEU A 41 -7.24 -9.06 17.49
C LEU A 41 -6.12 -9.10 16.44
N LEU A 42 -6.10 -8.13 15.54
CA LEU A 42 -5.11 -8.06 14.47
C LEU A 42 -3.70 -7.82 15.02
N ASP A 43 -3.55 -6.89 15.96
CA ASP A 43 -2.27 -6.55 16.58
C ASP A 43 -1.75 -7.70 17.47
N GLY A 44 -2.64 -8.47 18.08
CA GLY A 44 -2.29 -9.71 18.77
C GLY A 44 -1.66 -10.74 17.83
N ALA A 45 -2.26 -10.96 16.65
CA ALA A 45 -1.69 -11.85 15.64
C ALA A 45 -0.35 -11.30 15.09
N LYS A 46 -0.24 -10.00 14.83
CA LYS A 46 1.01 -9.34 14.40
C LYS A 46 2.13 -9.52 15.43
N ALA A 47 1.82 -9.37 16.73
CA ALA A 47 2.80 -9.55 17.81
C ALA A 47 3.34 -10.98 17.83
N LYS A 48 2.47 -11.98 17.66
CA LYS A 48 2.84 -13.40 17.57
C LYS A 48 3.69 -13.69 16.33
N ALA A 49 3.34 -13.10 15.19
CA ALA A 49 4.10 -13.22 13.94
C ALA A 49 5.54 -12.68 14.13
N LYS A 50 5.67 -11.49 14.70
CA LYS A 50 6.98 -10.89 15.03
C LYS A 50 7.80 -11.75 15.96
N ALA A 51 7.19 -12.27 17.02
CA ALA A 51 7.87 -13.13 18.01
C ALA A 51 8.41 -14.43 17.38
N GLN A 52 7.78 -14.91 16.31
CA GLN A 52 8.21 -16.11 15.57
C GLN A 52 9.14 -15.77 14.39
N GLY A 53 9.50 -14.49 14.16
CA GLY A 53 10.29 -14.06 13.02
C GLY A 53 9.55 -14.15 11.66
N LEU A 54 8.20 -14.22 11.69
CA LEU A 54 7.34 -14.32 10.51
C LEU A 54 6.86 -12.92 10.09
N TRP A 55 7.77 -12.08 9.58
CA TRP A 55 7.49 -10.67 9.34
C TRP A 55 8.25 -10.12 8.13
N ASN A 56 7.60 -9.27 7.31
CA ASN A 56 8.22 -8.55 6.19
C ASN A 56 8.88 -9.43 5.10
N PHE A 57 8.36 -10.61 4.82
CA PHE A 57 8.98 -11.57 3.88
C PHE A 57 9.15 -11.07 2.46
N PHE A 58 8.34 -10.11 2.03
CA PHE A 58 8.34 -9.58 0.66
C PHE A 58 9.59 -8.75 0.35
N LEU A 59 10.31 -8.26 1.37
CA LEU A 59 11.52 -7.46 1.18
C LEU A 59 12.73 -8.36 0.87
N PRO A 60 13.34 -8.18 -0.32
CA PRO A 60 14.49 -8.99 -0.73
C PRO A 60 15.79 -8.62 -0.01
N ASN A 61 15.85 -7.47 0.65
CA ASN A 61 17.00 -7.06 1.46
C ASN A 61 16.99 -7.80 2.80
N ALA A 62 18.10 -8.45 3.15
CA ALA A 62 18.23 -9.20 4.39
C ALA A 62 18.33 -8.33 5.66
N GLU A 63 18.59 -7.02 5.53
CA GLU A 63 18.63 -6.10 6.67
C GLU A 63 17.23 -5.64 7.11
N THR A 64 16.30 -5.51 6.17
CA THR A 64 14.93 -5.03 6.41
C THR A 64 13.88 -6.12 6.29
N GLY A 65 14.16 -7.16 5.52
CA GLY A 65 13.39 -8.38 5.35
C GLY A 65 14.18 -9.60 5.80
N ILE A 66 14.02 -10.72 5.09
CA ILE A 66 14.76 -11.97 5.36
C ILE A 66 15.53 -12.47 4.13
N GLY A 67 15.70 -11.63 3.12
CA GLY A 67 16.50 -11.94 1.93
C GLY A 67 15.89 -12.96 0.98
N LEU A 68 14.58 -13.16 0.96
CA LEU A 68 13.91 -14.05 0.01
C LEU A 68 13.96 -13.47 -1.42
N SER A 69 14.17 -14.34 -2.39
CA SER A 69 13.88 -13.99 -3.78
C SER A 69 12.37 -13.79 -3.99
N ASN A 70 11.98 -13.04 -5.03
CA ASN A 70 10.58 -12.93 -5.42
C ASN A 70 9.93 -14.27 -5.72
N LEU A 71 10.70 -15.25 -6.21
CA LEU A 71 10.20 -16.60 -6.47
C LEU A 71 9.89 -17.34 -5.18
N ASP A 72 10.78 -17.27 -4.18
CA ASP A 72 10.55 -17.91 -2.89
C ASP A 72 9.36 -17.28 -2.15
N TYR A 73 9.27 -15.94 -2.17
CA TYR A 73 8.13 -15.23 -1.60
C TYR A 73 6.81 -15.52 -2.32
N ALA A 74 6.83 -15.81 -3.63
CA ALA A 74 5.64 -16.12 -4.40
C ALA A 74 4.83 -17.31 -3.81
N TYR A 75 5.51 -18.35 -3.34
CA TYR A 75 4.84 -19.48 -2.67
C TYR A 75 4.20 -19.06 -1.34
N ILE A 76 4.87 -18.21 -0.57
CA ILE A 76 4.30 -17.65 0.66
C ILE A 76 3.10 -16.78 0.34
N ALA A 77 3.18 -15.93 -0.69
CA ALA A 77 2.07 -15.08 -1.13
C ALA A 77 0.83 -15.88 -1.54
N ASN A 78 1.00 -17.08 -2.13
CA ASN A 78 -0.11 -18.00 -2.39
C ASN A 78 -0.81 -18.40 -1.08
N GLU A 79 -0.08 -18.86 -0.07
CA GLU A 79 -0.67 -19.21 1.23
C GLU A 79 -1.35 -18.02 1.91
N LEU A 80 -0.75 -16.81 1.84
CA LEU A 80 -1.36 -15.59 2.36
C LEU A 80 -2.69 -15.25 1.66
N GLY A 81 -2.84 -15.66 0.40
CA GLY A 81 -4.08 -15.47 -0.37
C GLY A 81 -5.25 -16.30 0.13
N LYS A 82 -5.01 -17.41 0.84
CA LYS A 82 -6.05 -18.32 1.34
C LYS A 82 -6.85 -17.74 2.50
N ASN A 83 -6.31 -16.72 3.19
CA ASN A 83 -7.01 -16.01 4.28
C ASN A 83 -6.86 -14.50 4.11
N ARG A 84 -7.96 -13.76 4.18
CA ARG A 84 -7.99 -12.30 3.92
C ARG A 84 -7.16 -11.48 4.93
N LEU A 85 -6.98 -11.96 6.17
CA LEU A 85 -6.20 -11.28 7.20
C LEU A 85 -4.72 -11.65 7.16
N ALA A 86 -4.35 -12.80 6.60
CA ALA A 86 -3.01 -13.35 6.71
C ALA A 86 -1.92 -12.39 6.19
N SER A 87 -2.17 -11.73 5.05
CA SER A 87 -1.22 -10.75 4.50
C SER A 87 -0.93 -9.61 5.48
N GLU A 88 -1.94 -9.10 6.18
CA GLU A 88 -1.74 -8.02 7.13
C GLU A 88 -1.10 -8.51 8.44
N CYS A 89 -1.48 -9.69 8.91
CA CYS A 89 -0.90 -10.28 10.12
C CYS A 89 0.62 -10.47 10.03
N LEU A 90 1.16 -10.65 8.80
CA LEU A 90 2.60 -10.81 8.56
C LEU A 90 3.25 -9.57 7.91
N ASN A 91 2.55 -8.44 7.90
CA ASN A 91 2.96 -7.18 7.26
C ASN A 91 3.31 -7.32 5.78
N CYS A 92 2.56 -8.15 5.07
CA CYS A 92 2.75 -8.44 3.65
C CYS A 92 1.59 -7.93 2.77
N SER A 93 0.79 -6.96 3.26
CA SER A 93 -0.36 -6.41 2.55
C SER A 93 0.04 -5.37 1.50
N ALA A 94 -0.68 -5.40 0.37
CA ALA A 94 -0.69 -4.28 -0.56
C ALA A 94 -1.62 -3.15 -0.04
N PRO A 95 -1.33 -1.88 -0.35
CA PRO A 95 -0.25 -1.37 -1.20
C PRO A 95 1.09 -1.19 -0.47
N ASP A 96 1.16 -1.43 0.85
CA ASP A 96 2.31 -1.12 1.70
C ASP A 96 3.57 -1.84 1.25
N THR A 97 3.49 -3.11 0.85
CA THR A 97 4.66 -3.87 0.39
C THR A 97 5.43 -3.14 -0.72
N GLY A 98 4.74 -2.76 -1.79
CA GLY A 98 5.38 -2.02 -2.88
C GLY A 98 5.83 -0.61 -2.48
N ASN A 99 5.14 0.05 -1.56
CA ASN A 99 5.51 1.37 -1.07
C ASN A 99 6.77 1.29 -0.20
N MET A 100 6.88 0.28 0.66
CA MET A 100 8.09 0.01 1.45
C MET A 100 9.30 -0.31 0.57
N GLU A 101 9.11 -1.14 -0.49
CA GLU A 101 10.18 -1.44 -1.45
C GLU A 101 10.73 -0.18 -2.15
N VAL A 102 9.85 0.74 -2.55
CA VAL A 102 10.29 2.00 -3.18
C VAL A 102 11.00 2.90 -2.18
N LEU A 103 10.43 3.07 -0.97
CA LEU A 103 11.04 3.86 0.10
C LEU A 103 12.42 3.31 0.48
N GLU A 104 12.55 1.99 0.58
CA GLU A 104 13.84 1.34 0.87
C GLU A 104 14.89 1.66 -0.19
N ARG A 105 14.51 1.55 -1.47
CA ARG A 105 15.45 1.70 -2.61
C ARG A 105 15.87 3.13 -2.87
N VAL A 106 14.98 4.10 -2.73
CA VAL A 106 15.21 5.47 -3.22
C VAL A 106 14.90 6.56 -2.20
N GLY A 107 14.36 6.23 -1.03
CA GLY A 107 14.09 7.18 0.04
C GLY A 107 15.39 7.71 0.66
N THR A 108 15.39 8.99 1.06
CA THR A 108 16.46 9.56 1.89
C THR A 108 16.44 8.97 3.30
N ALA A 109 17.48 9.21 4.10
CA ALA A 109 17.52 8.75 5.49
C ALA A 109 16.31 9.28 6.29
N GLU A 110 16.01 10.56 6.13
CA GLU A 110 14.88 11.22 6.80
C GLU A 110 13.53 10.67 6.35
N GLN A 111 13.37 10.38 5.06
CA GLN A 111 12.15 9.77 4.52
C GLN A 111 11.97 8.33 5.01
N LYS A 112 13.05 7.58 5.17
CA LYS A 112 13.03 6.22 5.72
C LYS A 112 12.67 6.22 7.19
N GLU A 113 13.31 7.08 7.98
CA GLU A 113 13.00 7.24 9.39
C GLU A 113 11.53 7.65 9.61
N ALA A 114 11.05 8.64 8.84
CA ALA A 114 9.69 9.16 9.00
C ALA A 114 8.61 8.18 8.54
N TRP A 115 8.84 7.39 7.49
CA TRP A 115 7.78 6.64 6.82
C TRP A 115 8.06 5.15 6.68
N LEU A 116 9.29 4.75 6.30
CA LEU A 116 9.60 3.33 6.10
C LEU A 116 9.63 2.58 7.43
N GLU A 117 10.30 3.11 8.45
CA GLU A 117 10.38 2.44 9.76
C GLU A 117 9.02 2.15 10.38
N PRO A 118 8.08 3.13 10.49
CA PRO A 118 6.76 2.82 11.03
C PRO A 118 5.93 1.89 10.13
N LEU A 119 6.16 1.86 8.81
CA LEU A 119 5.56 0.88 7.91
C LEU A 119 6.13 -0.52 8.15
N LEU A 120 7.46 -0.66 8.27
CA LEU A 120 8.12 -1.93 8.59
C LEU A 120 7.68 -2.48 9.95
N GLU A 121 7.41 -1.61 10.90
CA GLU A 121 6.85 -1.97 12.19
C GLU A 121 5.35 -2.32 12.15
N GLY A 122 4.66 -2.03 11.06
CA GLY A 122 3.21 -2.24 10.92
C GLY A 122 2.36 -1.28 11.76
N LYS A 123 2.93 -0.13 12.16
CA LYS A 123 2.26 0.90 12.97
C LYS A 123 1.34 1.79 12.15
N ILE A 124 1.70 2.05 10.89
CA ILE A 124 0.94 2.85 9.94
C ILE A 124 0.69 2.08 8.65
N ARG A 125 -0.23 2.62 7.84
CA ARG A 125 -0.49 2.16 6.47
C ARG A 125 -0.16 3.29 5.49
N SER A 126 -0.10 2.95 4.22
CA SER A 126 0.22 3.86 3.13
C SER A 126 -0.71 3.67 1.94
N ALA A 127 -0.69 4.63 1.01
CA ALA A 127 -1.41 4.51 -0.25
C ALA A 127 -0.49 4.84 -1.43
N TYR A 128 -0.73 4.16 -2.58
CA TYR A 128 -0.07 4.47 -3.84
C TYR A 128 -1.06 5.17 -4.77
N VAL A 129 -0.79 6.44 -5.07
CA VAL A 129 -1.76 7.37 -5.65
C VAL A 129 -1.37 7.65 -7.10
N MET A 130 -1.82 6.77 -8.01
CA MET A 130 -1.42 6.81 -9.42
C MET A 130 -2.58 7.08 -10.37
N THR A 131 -3.65 6.29 -10.31
CA THR A 131 -4.73 6.28 -11.31
C THR A 131 -5.59 7.55 -11.26
N GLU A 132 -6.03 8.01 -12.43
CA GLU A 132 -6.81 9.25 -12.61
C GLU A 132 -8.09 9.00 -13.39
N PRO A 133 -9.20 9.70 -13.09
CA PRO A 133 -10.41 9.64 -13.90
C PRO A 133 -10.19 10.30 -15.27
N GLY A 134 -10.96 9.87 -16.26
CA GLY A 134 -11.00 10.53 -17.58
C GLY A 134 -9.83 10.22 -18.51
N ILE A 135 -8.82 9.49 -18.07
CA ILE A 135 -7.67 9.06 -18.89
C ILE A 135 -7.38 7.56 -18.71
N MET A 136 -6.62 6.98 -19.63
CA MET A 136 -6.11 5.61 -19.50
C MET A 136 -4.92 5.57 -18.52
N SER A 137 -5.19 5.80 -17.24
CA SER A 137 -4.20 6.02 -16.20
C SER A 137 -3.43 4.76 -15.76
N SER A 138 -3.75 3.60 -16.28
CA SER A 138 -2.90 2.40 -16.22
C SER A 138 -1.59 2.58 -17.00
N ASP A 139 -1.58 3.48 -17.99
CA ASP A 139 -0.36 3.98 -18.63
C ASP A 139 0.13 5.25 -17.92
N ALA A 140 1.15 5.10 -17.08
CA ALA A 140 1.72 6.18 -16.28
C ALA A 140 2.15 7.42 -17.09
N LYS A 141 2.38 7.28 -18.41
CA LYS A 141 2.73 8.40 -19.29
C LYS A 141 1.59 9.39 -19.45
N GLN A 142 0.34 8.98 -19.23
CA GLN A 142 -0.84 9.80 -19.43
C GLN A 142 -1.26 10.60 -18.19
N ILE A 143 -0.57 10.43 -17.07
CA ILE A 143 -0.85 11.13 -15.82
C ILE A 143 -0.81 12.64 -16.03
N GLN A 144 -1.88 13.31 -15.58
CA GLN A 144 -2.08 14.76 -15.73
C GLN A 144 -2.00 15.53 -14.42
N THR A 145 -2.20 14.87 -13.26
CA THR A 145 -2.00 15.51 -11.96
C THR A 145 -0.65 16.20 -11.95
N SER A 146 -0.66 17.53 -11.83
CA SER A 146 0.52 18.38 -11.96
C SER A 146 1.21 18.58 -10.63
N ALA A 147 2.52 18.78 -10.66
CA ALA A 147 3.29 19.31 -9.54
C ALA A 147 4.27 20.35 -10.05
N VAL A 148 4.14 21.58 -9.57
CA VAL A 148 5.00 22.70 -9.93
C VAL A 148 5.81 23.09 -8.72
N LEU A 149 7.12 23.30 -8.91
CA LEU A 149 7.99 23.80 -7.84
C LEU A 149 7.80 25.33 -7.72
N ASP A 150 7.36 25.77 -6.53
CA ASP A 150 7.18 27.18 -6.16
C ASP A 150 8.04 27.48 -4.94
N GLY A 151 9.20 28.09 -5.14
CA GLY A 151 10.21 28.24 -4.11
C GLY A 151 10.73 26.89 -3.62
N ASP A 152 10.56 26.61 -2.33
CA ASP A 152 10.99 25.36 -1.70
C ASP A 152 9.82 24.36 -1.48
N GLU A 153 8.72 24.55 -2.18
CA GLU A 153 7.54 23.69 -2.09
C GLU A 153 7.06 23.18 -3.46
N TRP A 154 6.59 21.95 -3.48
CA TRP A 154 5.77 21.42 -4.59
C TRP A 154 4.32 21.83 -4.38
N VAL A 155 3.70 22.39 -5.42
CA VAL A 155 2.26 22.69 -5.49
C VAL A 155 1.61 21.65 -6.40
N ILE A 156 0.73 20.81 -5.82
CA ILE A 156 0.12 19.68 -6.49
C ILE A 156 -1.35 19.98 -6.77
N ASN A 157 -1.76 19.77 -8.02
CA ASN A 157 -3.14 19.92 -8.47
C ASN A 157 -3.57 18.74 -9.34
N GLY A 158 -4.76 18.21 -9.10
CA GLY A 158 -5.31 17.13 -9.90
C GLY A 158 -6.29 16.25 -9.15
N GLU A 159 -6.62 15.12 -9.76
CA GLU A 159 -7.65 14.21 -9.26
C GLU A 159 -7.20 12.76 -9.44
N LYS A 160 -7.44 11.93 -8.44
CA LYS A 160 -7.06 10.52 -8.42
C LYS A 160 -8.22 9.67 -7.95
N PHE A 161 -8.34 8.43 -8.46
CA PHE A 161 -9.44 7.56 -8.08
C PHE A 161 -8.98 6.10 -7.94
N TYR A 162 -9.81 5.27 -7.32
CA TYR A 162 -9.48 3.89 -6.95
C TYR A 162 -8.19 3.77 -6.12
N ILE A 163 -8.00 4.69 -5.18
CA ILE A 163 -6.81 4.71 -4.32
C ILE A 163 -7.02 3.77 -3.13
N SER A 164 -6.47 2.57 -3.25
CA SER A 164 -6.61 1.49 -2.27
C SER A 164 -5.92 1.82 -0.95
N GLY A 165 -6.62 1.54 0.15
CA GLY A 165 -6.12 1.69 1.51
C GLY A 165 -6.20 3.11 2.08
N LEU A 166 -6.60 4.10 1.29
CA LEU A 166 -6.66 5.48 1.77
C LEU A 166 -7.82 5.75 2.74
N GLY A 167 -8.85 4.90 2.74
CA GLY A 167 -9.96 5.00 3.71
C GLY A 167 -9.59 4.57 5.12
N ASP A 168 -8.54 3.78 5.28
CA ASP A 168 -8.11 3.29 6.58
C ASP A 168 -7.57 4.44 7.45
N PRO A 169 -8.08 4.63 8.68
CA PRO A 169 -7.59 5.68 9.59
C PRO A 169 -6.09 5.56 9.93
N ARG A 170 -5.50 4.39 9.74
CA ARG A 170 -4.06 4.14 9.93
C ARG A 170 -3.23 4.58 8.73
N CYS A 171 -3.83 4.90 7.58
CA CYS A 171 -3.10 5.43 6.43
C CYS A 171 -2.58 6.83 6.74
N LYS A 172 -1.26 7.01 6.69
CA LYS A 172 -0.60 8.27 7.08
C LYS A 172 0.17 8.93 5.95
N ILE A 173 0.54 8.16 4.93
CA ILE A 173 1.38 8.66 3.83
C ILE A 173 0.87 8.17 2.48
N MET A 174 0.91 9.05 1.50
CA MET A 174 0.62 8.79 0.10
C MET A 174 1.90 8.94 -0.74
N ILE A 175 2.15 7.99 -1.63
CA ILE A 175 3.13 8.16 -2.73
C ILE A 175 2.35 8.60 -3.95
N VAL A 176 2.42 9.89 -4.29
CA VAL A 176 1.62 10.50 -5.34
C VAL A 176 2.41 10.57 -6.65
N MET A 177 1.89 9.93 -7.69
CA MET A 177 2.42 10.03 -9.04
C MET A 177 1.93 11.33 -9.69
N VAL A 178 2.87 12.18 -10.10
CA VAL A 178 2.58 13.51 -10.66
C VAL A 178 3.35 13.77 -11.96
N ARG A 179 2.86 14.69 -12.78
CA ARG A 179 3.57 15.23 -13.92
C ARG A 179 4.28 16.51 -13.49
N SER A 180 5.58 16.43 -13.30
CA SER A 180 6.41 17.53 -12.79
C SER A 180 7.33 18.17 -13.84
N ASN A 181 7.53 17.50 -14.98
CA ASN A 181 8.43 17.95 -16.04
C ASN A 181 7.78 17.72 -17.43
N PRO A 182 6.75 18.49 -17.79
CA PRO A 182 5.94 18.25 -18.99
C PRO A 182 6.72 18.35 -20.32
N ASP A 183 7.81 19.11 -20.34
CA ASP A 183 8.63 19.35 -21.54
C ASP A 183 9.73 18.31 -21.75
N ALA A 184 9.92 17.39 -20.80
CA ALA A 184 10.91 16.32 -20.92
C ALA A 184 10.41 15.18 -21.83
N ASP A 185 11.35 14.27 -22.17
CA ASP A 185 11.02 13.00 -22.82
C ASP A 185 9.90 12.27 -22.06
N THR A 186 9.02 11.58 -22.77
CA THR A 186 7.79 10.95 -22.25
C THR A 186 7.99 10.18 -20.93
N TYR A 187 9.08 9.43 -20.79
CA TYR A 187 9.37 8.64 -19.58
C TYR A 187 10.08 9.41 -18.45
N LYS A 188 10.33 10.71 -18.66
CA LYS A 188 10.96 11.62 -17.70
C LYS A 188 10.03 12.74 -17.23
N GLN A 189 8.77 12.69 -17.62
CA GLN A 189 7.78 13.72 -17.25
C GLN A 189 7.23 13.52 -15.84
N GLN A 190 7.23 12.27 -15.33
CA GLN A 190 6.59 11.93 -14.07
C GLN A 190 7.59 11.87 -12.93
N SER A 191 7.11 12.26 -11.76
CA SER A 191 7.80 12.12 -10.47
C SER A 191 6.90 11.47 -9.44
N GLN A 192 7.47 11.05 -8.32
CA GLN A 192 6.73 10.59 -7.16
C GLN A 192 7.01 11.54 -6.00
N ILE A 193 5.94 11.98 -5.33
CA ILE A 193 6.03 12.92 -4.20
C ILE A 193 5.33 12.30 -2.99
N LEU A 194 5.97 12.37 -1.84
CA LEU A 194 5.41 11.98 -0.55
C LEU A 194 4.46 13.06 -0.04
N VAL A 195 3.20 12.70 0.14
CA VAL A 195 2.17 13.60 0.65
C VAL A 195 1.54 12.97 1.89
N PRO A 196 1.73 13.53 3.09
CA PRO A 196 1.03 13.07 4.30
C PRO A 196 -0.49 13.18 4.13
N VAL A 197 -1.20 12.18 4.62
CA VAL A 197 -2.68 12.23 4.67
C VAL A 197 -3.09 13.33 5.63
N GLY A 198 -3.99 14.22 5.20
CA GLY A 198 -4.39 15.40 6.00
C GLY A 198 -3.59 16.67 5.69
N THR A 199 -2.67 16.64 4.70
CA THR A 199 -2.08 17.87 4.17
C THR A 199 -3.19 18.80 3.65
N PRO A 200 -3.19 20.10 4.00
CA PRO A 200 -4.18 21.06 3.51
C PRO A 200 -4.30 21.02 1.97
N GLY A 201 -5.54 21.05 1.47
CA GLY A 201 -5.84 20.94 0.05
C GLY A 201 -6.06 19.49 -0.46
N VAL A 202 -5.74 18.47 0.33
CA VAL A 202 -6.14 17.08 0.05
C VAL A 202 -7.60 16.88 0.45
N GLU A 203 -8.45 16.60 -0.53
CA GLU A 203 -9.87 16.33 -0.35
C GLU A 203 -10.15 14.84 -0.65
N ILE A 204 -10.63 14.09 0.34
CA ILE A 204 -11.18 12.75 0.11
C ILE A 204 -12.64 12.93 -0.30
N VAL A 205 -12.92 12.73 -1.60
CA VAL A 205 -14.27 12.92 -2.18
C VAL A 205 -15.24 11.83 -1.72
N GLY A 206 -14.74 10.59 -1.63
CA GLY A 206 -15.52 9.45 -1.17
C GLY A 206 -15.01 8.11 -1.68
N PRO A 207 -15.69 7.03 -1.29
CA PRO A 207 -15.34 5.68 -1.72
C PRO A 207 -15.78 5.38 -3.14
N MET A 208 -14.98 4.56 -3.82
CA MET A 208 -15.32 3.92 -5.08
C MET A 208 -15.81 2.50 -4.83
N TYR A 209 -16.79 2.06 -5.59
CA TYR A 209 -17.38 0.74 -5.43
C TYR A 209 -16.85 -0.24 -6.47
N VAL A 210 -16.58 -1.47 -6.03
CA VAL A 210 -16.19 -2.59 -6.89
C VAL A 210 -17.22 -3.72 -6.66
N PHE A 211 -17.98 -4.07 -7.69
CA PHE A 211 -19.10 -5.04 -7.59
C PHE A 211 -20.07 -4.76 -6.45
N GLY A 212 -20.31 -3.47 -6.16
CA GLY A 212 -21.24 -3.05 -5.10
C GLY A 212 -20.61 -3.00 -3.70
N ALA A 213 -19.36 -3.39 -3.51
CA ALA A 213 -18.64 -3.30 -2.25
C ALA A 213 -17.73 -2.07 -2.23
N ASP A 214 -17.63 -1.40 -1.08
CA ASP A 214 -16.75 -0.26 -0.83
C ASP A 214 -15.47 -0.63 -0.07
N ASP A 215 -15.38 -1.88 0.41
CA ASP A 215 -14.25 -2.44 1.18
C ASP A 215 -13.85 -1.62 2.41
N ALA A 216 -14.82 -0.93 3.03
CA ALA A 216 -14.57 -0.16 4.25
C ALA A 216 -14.05 -1.04 5.42
N PRO A 217 -13.15 -0.52 6.25
CA PRO A 217 -12.59 0.85 6.27
C PRO A 217 -11.37 1.05 5.35
N HIS A 218 -10.83 -0.02 4.77
CA HIS A 218 -9.68 0.05 3.86
C HIS A 218 -9.98 0.90 2.62
N GLY A 219 -10.99 0.51 1.87
CA GLY A 219 -11.59 1.23 0.76
C GLY A 219 -10.70 1.53 -0.44
N HIS A 220 -11.36 2.06 -1.47
CA HIS A 220 -10.71 2.60 -2.67
C HIS A 220 -11.23 4.02 -2.86
N MET A 221 -10.41 5.02 -2.54
CA MET A 221 -10.88 6.40 -2.48
C MET A 221 -10.72 7.16 -3.79
N HIS A 222 -11.65 8.08 -4.00
CA HIS A 222 -11.56 9.17 -4.94
C HIS A 222 -11.06 10.41 -4.18
N ILE A 223 -10.01 11.06 -4.67
CA ILE A 223 -9.39 12.21 -4.01
C ILE A 223 -9.07 13.33 -5.00
N ARG A 224 -9.05 14.57 -4.50
CA ARG A 224 -8.61 15.76 -5.21
C ARG A 224 -7.48 16.44 -4.48
N PHE A 225 -6.58 17.02 -5.25
CA PHE A 225 -5.50 17.88 -4.80
C PHE A 225 -5.78 19.30 -5.27
N ASN A 226 -6.02 20.20 -4.33
CA ASN A 226 -6.33 21.61 -4.57
C ASN A 226 -5.21 22.45 -3.96
N ASP A 227 -4.24 22.88 -4.77
CA ASP A 227 -3.06 23.62 -4.36
C ASP A 227 -2.34 23.01 -3.14
N VAL A 228 -2.21 21.69 -3.14
CA VAL A 228 -1.56 20.94 -2.06
C VAL A 228 -0.08 21.27 -2.04
N ARG A 229 0.40 21.85 -0.93
CA ARG A 229 1.79 22.26 -0.75
C ARG A 229 2.53 21.28 0.15
N VAL A 230 3.67 20.79 -0.35
CA VAL A 230 4.59 19.96 0.42
C VAL A 230 6.03 20.40 0.17
N PRO A 231 6.94 20.23 1.14
CA PRO A 231 8.34 20.62 0.99
C PRO A 231 8.99 19.98 -0.25
N ARG A 232 9.91 20.70 -0.87
CA ARG A 232 10.72 20.20 -1.99
C ARG A 232 11.38 18.87 -1.69
N ALA A 233 11.80 18.65 -0.45
CA ALA A 233 12.43 17.43 0.04
C ALA A 233 11.49 16.19 0.02
N ASN A 234 10.17 16.37 -0.18
CA ASN A 234 9.21 15.27 -0.30
C ASN A 234 9.27 14.55 -1.65
N ILE A 235 10.10 15.01 -2.59
CA ILE A 235 10.38 14.25 -3.82
C ILE A 235 10.99 12.89 -3.44
N LEU A 236 10.43 11.81 -3.98
CA LEU A 236 10.94 10.47 -3.77
C LEU A 236 11.92 10.13 -4.90
N GLY A 237 13.16 9.81 -4.54
CA GLY A 237 14.23 9.58 -5.48
C GLY A 237 14.64 10.86 -6.24
N ARG A 238 14.24 10.99 -7.51
CA ARG A 238 14.62 12.13 -8.35
C ARG A 238 13.45 12.65 -9.19
N VAL A 239 13.48 13.93 -9.51
CA VAL A 239 12.55 14.53 -10.49
C VAL A 239 12.70 13.82 -11.83
N GLY A 240 11.57 13.50 -12.47
CA GLY A 240 11.52 12.75 -13.73
C GLY A 240 11.82 11.27 -13.62
N GLY A 241 12.00 10.74 -12.40
CA GLY A 241 12.23 9.31 -12.15
C GLY A 241 10.95 8.48 -11.92
N GLY A 242 9.80 9.12 -11.89
CA GLY A 242 8.53 8.51 -11.46
C GLY A 242 8.13 7.27 -12.26
N ALA A 243 8.24 7.32 -13.59
CA ALA A 243 7.88 6.19 -14.44
C ALA A 243 8.78 4.96 -14.19
N ALA A 244 10.08 5.13 -14.06
CA ALA A 244 11.02 4.05 -13.77
C ALA A 244 10.78 3.45 -12.37
N MET A 245 10.56 4.29 -11.36
CA MET A 245 10.24 3.85 -10.00
C MET A 245 8.91 3.11 -9.93
N ALA A 246 7.88 3.57 -10.68
CA ALA A 246 6.61 2.88 -10.78
C ALA A 246 6.78 1.47 -11.36
N GLN A 247 7.57 1.30 -12.42
CA GLN A 247 7.83 -0.03 -12.99
C GLN A 247 8.62 -0.94 -12.03
N ALA A 248 9.62 -0.40 -11.33
CA ALA A 248 10.37 -1.16 -10.33
C ALA A 248 9.49 -1.66 -9.19
N ARG A 249 8.51 -0.83 -8.75
CA ARG A 249 7.51 -1.20 -7.73
C ARG A 249 6.51 -2.24 -8.24
N LEU A 250 5.97 -2.01 -9.44
CA LEU A 250 4.89 -2.83 -10.01
C LEU A 250 5.38 -4.22 -10.46
N GLY A 251 6.67 -4.37 -10.79
CA GLY A 251 7.24 -5.65 -11.22
C GLY A 251 7.01 -6.77 -10.21
N PRO A 252 7.61 -6.72 -9.01
CA PRO A 252 7.36 -7.69 -7.95
C PRO A 252 5.89 -7.75 -7.53
N GLY A 253 5.23 -6.59 -7.40
CA GLY A 253 3.84 -6.49 -6.99
C GLY A 253 2.88 -7.28 -7.88
N ARG A 254 3.11 -7.35 -9.21
CA ARG A 254 2.29 -8.16 -10.13
C ARG A 254 2.37 -9.65 -9.78
N ILE A 255 3.56 -10.16 -9.50
CA ILE A 255 3.76 -11.56 -9.10
C ILE A 255 3.07 -11.84 -7.77
N HIS A 256 3.26 -10.98 -6.78
CA HIS A 256 2.62 -11.10 -5.47
C HIS A 256 1.10 -11.12 -5.57
N HIS A 257 0.50 -10.26 -6.41
CA HIS A 257 -0.95 -10.26 -6.64
C HIS A 257 -1.43 -11.54 -7.33
N CYS A 258 -0.74 -11.99 -8.39
CA CYS A 258 -1.08 -13.23 -9.08
C CYS A 258 -1.09 -14.42 -8.10
N MET A 259 -0.08 -14.52 -7.26
CA MET A 259 0.04 -15.64 -6.32
C MET A 259 -1.03 -15.59 -5.21
N ARG A 260 -1.34 -14.40 -4.66
CA ARG A 260 -2.46 -14.27 -3.72
C ARG A 260 -3.81 -14.65 -4.35
N LEU A 261 -4.03 -14.26 -5.61
CA LEU A 261 -5.25 -14.65 -6.34
C LEU A 261 -5.33 -16.15 -6.58
N LEU A 262 -4.20 -16.82 -6.87
CA LEU A 262 -4.15 -18.27 -6.97
C LEU A 262 -4.51 -18.93 -5.64
N GLY A 263 -3.97 -18.45 -4.53
CA GLY A 263 -4.32 -18.95 -3.20
C GLY A 263 -5.81 -18.77 -2.86
N MET A 264 -6.40 -17.63 -3.23
CA MET A 264 -7.86 -17.41 -3.10
C MET A 264 -8.65 -18.40 -3.96
N ALA A 265 -8.21 -18.65 -5.20
CA ALA A 265 -8.86 -19.61 -6.10
C ALA A 265 -8.75 -21.04 -5.58
N GLU A 266 -7.58 -21.45 -5.08
CA GLU A 266 -7.38 -22.75 -4.43
C GLU A 266 -8.34 -22.92 -3.25
N ARG A 267 -8.41 -21.94 -2.36
CA ARG A 267 -9.36 -22.00 -1.23
C ARG A 267 -10.81 -22.09 -1.69
N ALA A 268 -11.21 -21.32 -2.70
CA ALA A 268 -12.58 -21.40 -3.23
C ALA A 268 -12.90 -22.75 -3.87
N PHE A 269 -11.88 -23.42 -4.43
CA PHE A 269 -12.03 -24.76 -4.99
C PHE A 269 -12.14 -25.86 -3.93
N ASP A 270 -11.47 -25.67 -2.78
CA ASP A 270 -11.49 -26.61 -1.64
C ASP A 270 -12.79 -26.54 -0.80
N LEU A 271 -13.59 -25.47 -0.93
CA LEU A 271 -14.87 -25.25 -0.24
C LEU A 271 -16.06 -25.81 -1.03
#